data_0a672e597fc0881ac66091c1af6cb60d
#
_entry.id   0a672e597fc0881ac66091c1af6cb60d
#
_cell.length_a   1.000
_cell.length_b   1.000
_cell.length_c   1.000
_cell.angle_alpha   90.00
_cell.angle_beta   90.00
_cell.angle_gamma   90.00
#
_symmetry.space_group_name_H-M   'P 1'
#
loop_
_entity.id
_entity.type
_entity.pdbx_description
1 polymer ?
#
loop_
_entity_poly.entity_id
_entity_poly.type
_entity_poly.pdbx_seq_one_letter_code
_entity_poly.pdbx_strand_id
1 'polypeptide(L)'
;TIDSSFADSKNPENYKVLSNKNDKFSIINVQNFLDSGDEFIKAGSYDKAKDSYDKARNLAKQLSGFYRDLNGSYRGLDARIPREMEIKGRQTLKIWAESNAKLAKLYKSKNQPEVAVPLLVEIIKLMSASSPEGKSAYNDLLELGFVETQYKGI
;
A
#
# COMPACT_ATOMS: atom_id res chain seq x y z
N THR A 1 -11.60 29.05 32.76
CA THR A 1 -10.66 29.30 31.65
C THR A 1 -11.03 28.38 30.50
N ILE A 2 -11.65 28.96 29.47
CA ILE A 2 -11.96 28.25 28.24
C ILE A 2 -10.62 27.90 27.60
N ASP A 3 -10.40 26.61 27.42
CA ASP A 3 -9.18 26.06 26.83
C ASP A 3 -8.95 26.71 25.46
N SER A 4 -7.82 27.38 25.29
CA SER A 4 -7.43 28.05 24.03
C SER A 4 -7.41 27.10 22.85
N SER A 5 -7.31 25.80 23.08
CA SER A 5 -7.36 24.77 22.04
C SER A 5 -8.69 24.74 21.27
N PHE A 6 -9.81 25.13 21.92
CA PHE A 6 -11.11 25.21 21.25
C PHE A 6 -11.25 26.41 20.32
N ALA A 7 -10.58 27.53 20.61
CA ALA A 7 -10.59 28.70 19.73
C ALA A 7 -9.77 28.45 18.45
N ASP A 8 -8.66 27.73 18.58
CA ASP A 8 -7.80 27.37 17.46
C ASP A 8 -8.45 26.33 16.54
N SER A 9 -9.43 25.57 17.02
CA SER A 9 -10.12 24.55 16.23
C SER A 9 -10.98 25.15 15.10
N LYS A 10 -11.23 26.45 15.10
CA LYS A 10 -11.97 27.15 14.03
C LYS A 10 -11.11 27.54 12.84
N ASN A 11 -9.79 27.50 12.95
CA ASN A 11 -8.90 27.74 11.83
C ASN A 11 -8.79 26.46 10.98
N PRO A 12 -9.20 26.47 9.68
CA PRO A 12 -9.16 25.28 8.84
C PRO A 12 -7.79 24.59 8.79
N GLU A 13 -6.70 25.34 8.91
CA GLU A 13 -5.36 24.77 8.91
C GLU A 13 -5.05 23.92 10.14
N ASN A 14 -5.70 24.20 11.27
CA ASN A 14 -5.51 23.43 12.49
C ASN A 14 -6.25 22.09 12.49
N TYR A 15 -7.20 21.88 11.56
CA TYR A 15 -7.90 20.60 11.39
C TYR A 15 -7.13 19.62 10.52
N LYS A 16 -6.19 20.09 9.70
CA LYS A 16 -5.54 19.29 8.69
C LYS A 16 -4.26 18.64 9.18
N VAL A 17 -4.29 18.08 10.39
CA VAL A 17 -3.11 17.43 10.98
C VAL A 17 -2.62 16.27 10.10
N LEU A 18 -3.54 15.57 9.40
CA LEU A 18 -3.18 14.47 8.51
C LEU A 18 -2.54 14.92 7.20
N SER A 19 -2.54 16.21 6.87
CA SER A 19 -1.83 16.76 5.72
C SER A 19 -0.39 17.17 6.04
N ASN A 20 0.00 17.11 7.31
CA ASN A 20 1.36 17.41 7.74
C ASN A 20 2.31 16.30 7.26
N LYS A 21 3.48 16.68 6.75
CA LYS A 21 4.51 15.75 6.28
C LYS A 21 5.00 14.77 7.34
N ASN A 22 4.83 15.11 8.62
CA ASN A 22 5.24 14.27 9.74
C ASN A 22 4.11 13.35 10.24
N ASP A 23 2.95 13.37 9.60
CA ASP A 23 1.84 12.55 10.01
C ASP A 23 2.08 11.09 9.69
N LYS A 24 1.83 10.24 10.68
CA LYS A 24 2.04 8.80 10.57
C LYS A 24 0.91 8.08 9.84
N PHE A 25 -0.26 8.72 9.66
CA PHE A 25 -1.44 8.11 9.04
C PHE A 25 -1.66 8.67 7.63
N SER A 26 -0.72 8.36 6.72
CA SER A 26 -0.73 8.91 5.37
C SER A 26 -0.01 7.99 4.38
N ILE A 27 -0.28 8.19 3.09
CA ILE A 27 0.45 7.52 1.99
C ILE A 27 1.94 7.86 2.04
N ILE A 28 2.27 9.10 2.43
CA ILE A 28 3.67 9.53 2.57
C ILE A 28 4.39 8.64 3.60
N ASN A 29 3.73 8.31 4.71
CA ASN A 29 4.33 7.44 5.70
C ASN A 29 4.48 6.00 5.22
N VAL A 30 3.58 5.51 4.37
CA VAL A 30 3.76 4.21 3.72
C VAL A 30 5.06 4.22 2.90
N GLN A 31 5.27 5.27 2.11
CA GLN A 31 6.49 5.42 1.32
C GLN A 31 7.73 5.49 2.22
N ASN A 32 7.64 6.18 3.34
CA ASN A 32 8.75 6.25 4.31
C ASN A 32 9.11 4.87 4.85
N PHE A 33 8.13 4.02 5.14
CA PHE A 33 8.39 2.64 5.54
C PHE A 33 9.05 1.83 4.42
N LEU A 34 8.62 2.01 3.17
CA LEU A 34 9.26 1.35 2.03
C LEU A 34 10.71 1.79 1.87
N ASP A 35 10.96 3.08 1.96
CA ASP A 35 12.31 3.64 1.85
C ASP A 35 13.22 3.12 2.96
N SER A 36 12.71 3.07 4.20
CA SER A 36 13.44 2.50 5.33
C SER A 36 13.76 1.03 5.10
N GLY A 37 12.80 0.26 4.59
CA GLY A 37 13.00 -1.13 4.25
C GLY A 37 14.10 -1.31 3.20
N ASP A 38 14.12 -0.49 2.17
CA ASP A 38 15.14 -0.52 1.13
C ASP A 38 16.54 -0.21 1.71
N GLU A 39 16.64 0.74 2.62
CA GLU A 39 17.89 1.06 3.30
C GLU A 39 18.37 -0.12 4.17
N PHE A 40 17.45 -0.80 4.86
CA PHE A 40 17.80 -1.99 5.64
C PHE A 40 18.29 -3.14 4.74
N ILE A 41 17.71 -3.30 3.54
CA ILE A 41 18.19 -4.28 2.56
C ILE A 41 19.65 -3.98 2.18
N LYS A 42 19.95 -2.72 1.87
CA LYS A 42 21.31 -2.28 1.52
C LYS A 42 22.31 -2.55 2.66
N ALA A 43 21.85 -2.42 3.90
CA ALA A 43 22.67 -2.67 5.08
C ALA A 43 22.77 -4.15 5.47
N GLY A 44 22.07 -5.03 4.77
CA GLY A 44 22.01 -6.45 5.10
C GLY A 44 21.16 -6.80 6.31
N SER A 45 20.33 -5.85 6.78
CA SER A 45 19.45 -6.02 7.93
C SER A 45 18.07 -6.51 7.47
N TYR A 46 17.99 -7.76 7.05
CA TYR A 46 16.79 -8.32 6.41
C TYR A 46 15.57 -8.39 7.34
N ASP A 47 15.77 -8.68 8.62
CA ASP A 47 14.65 -8.70 9.58
C ASP A 47 14.05 -7.32 9.79
N LYS A 48 14.89 -6.29 9.86
CA LYS A 48 14.42 -4.90 9.96
C LYS A 48 13.73 -4.46 8.68
N ALA A 49 14.23 -4.88 7.52
CA ALA A 49 13.59 -4.61 6.23
C ALA A 49 12.20 -5.23 6.17
N LYS A 50 12.07 -6.50 6.58
CA LYS A 50 10.77 -7.18 6.66
C LYS A 50 9.80 -6.39 7.53
N ASP A 51 10.21 -5.98 8.71
CA ASP A 51 9.35 -5.23 9.64
C ASP A 51 8.89 -3.91 9.03
N SER A 52 9.78 -3.18 8.34
CA SER A 52 9.43 -1.94 7.66
C SER A 52 8.44 -2.16 6.52
N TYR A 53 8.68 -3.19 5.70
CA TYR A 53 7.76 -3.54 4.60
C TYR A 53 6.41 -4.02 5.12
N ASP A 54 6.37 -4.78 6.22
CA ASP A 54 5.11 -5.19 6.86
C ASP A 54 4.33 -3.98 7.36
N LYS A 55 4.99 -3.01 7.95
CA LYS A 55 4.35 -1.75 8.40
C LYS A 55 3.78 -0.98 7.20
N ALA A 56 4.53 -0.90 6.11
CA ALA A 56 4.06 -0.25 4.88
C ALA A 56 2.80 -0.95 4.35
N ARG A 57 2.83 -2.26 4.24
CA ARG A 57 1.71 -3.06 3.76
C ARG A 57 0.47 -2.89 4.64
N ASN A 58 0.64 -2.99 5.95
CA ASN A 58 -0.47 -2.88 6.90
C ASN A 58 -1.12 -1.50 6.84
N LEU A 59 -0.34 -0.43 6.79
CA LEU A 59 -0.85 0.93 6.70
C LEU A 59 -1.56 1.16 5.37
N ALA A 60 -0.98 0.73 4.25
CA ALA A 60 -1.59 0.86 2.93
C ALA A 60 -2.93 0.13 2.86
N LYS A 61 -2.98 -1.09 3.40
CA LYS A 61 -4.20 -1.89 3.47
C LYS A 61 -5.29 -1.18 4.28
N GLN A 62 -4.93 -0.61 5.42
CA GLN A 62 -5.85 0.12 6.29
C GLN A 62 -6.41 1.37 5.59
N LEU A 63 -5.55 2.18 4.99
CA LEU A 63 -5.95 3.37 4.25
C LEU A 63 -6.84 3.02 3.06
N SER A 64 -6.50 1.98 2.31
CA SER A 64 -7.31 1.51 1.19
C SER A 64 -8.72 1.14 1.62
N GLY A 65 -8.87 0.45 2.75
CA GLY A 65 -10.17 0.09 3.30
C GLY A 65 -11.02 1.31 3.63
N PHE A 66 -10.43 2.32 4.24
CA PHE A 66 -11.15 3.55 4.59
C PHE A 66 -11.58 4.33 3.35
N TYR A 67 -10.73 4.47 2.34
CA TYR A 67 -11.10 5.16 1.11
C TYR A 67 -12.20 4.42 0.36
N ARG A 68 -12.17 3.09 0.31
CA ARG A 68 -13.22 2.28 -0.27
C ARG A 68 -14.56 2.48 0.46
N ASP A 69 -14.55 2.47 1.78
CA ASP A 69 -15.76 2.60 2.58
C ASP A 69 -16.37 3.99 2.43
N LEU A 70 -15.54 5.05 2.40
CA LEU A 70 -16.01 6.41 2.15
C LEU A 70 -16.57 6.55 0.73
N ASN A 71 -15.91 5.97 -0.27
CA ASN A 71 -16.42 5.96 -1.64
C ASN A 71 -17.83 5.36 -1.69
N GLY A 72 -18.01 4.18 -1.11
CA GLY A 72 -19.29 3.49 -1.08
C GLY A 72 -20.38 4.27 -0.34
N SER A 73 -20.01 4.91 0.77
CA SER A 73 -20.96 5.64 1.62
C SER A 73 -21.56 6.88 0.94
N TYR A 74 -20.79 7.52 0.09
CA TYR A 74 -21.23 8.77 -0.58
C TYR A 74 -21.69 8.57 -2.02
N ARG A 75 -21.69 7.34 -2.51
CA ARG A 75 -22.16 7.05 -3.87
C ARG A 75 -23.62 7.44 -4.03
N GLY A 76 -23.89 8.27 -5.05
CA GLY A 76 -25.24 8.79 -5.32
C GLY A 76 -25.64 10.02 -4.51
N LEU A 77 -24.79 10.49 -3.58
CA LEU A 77 -25.07 11.68 -2.78
C LEU A 77 -24.32 12.92 -3.30
N ASP A 78 -23.01 12.87 -3.33
CA ASP A 78 -22.15 13.95 -3.84
C ASP A 78 -21.00 13.31 -4.61
N ALA A 79 -21.01 13.43 -5.93
CA ALA A 79 -20.04 12.76 -6.80
C ALA A 79 -18.58 13.21 -6.60
N ARG A 80 -18.36 14.38 -5.98
CA ARG A 80 -17.02 14.90 -5.73
C ARG A 80 -16.28 14.05 -4.70
N ILE A 81 -16.99 13.51 -3.72
CA ILE A 81 -16.42 12.70 -2.63
C ILE A 81 -15.98 11.32 -3.16
N PRO A 82 -16.82 10.53 -3.84
CA PRO A 82 -16.34 9.29 -4.46
C PRO A 82 -15.18 9.49 -5.42
N ARG A 83 -15.17 10.59 -6.19
CA ARG A 83 -14.07 10.89 -7.11
C ARG A 83 -12.75 11.09 -6.37
N GLU A 84 -12.74 11.83 -5.26
CA GLU A 84 -11.56 12.00 -4.43
C GLU A 84 -11.12 10.66 -3.83
N MET A 85 -12.06 9.88 -3.29
CA MET A 85 -11.79 8.60 -2.66
C MET A 85 -11.25 7.57 -3.66
N GLU A 86 -11.73 7.62 -4.90
CA GLU A 86 -11.23 6.77 -5.98
C GLU A 86 -9.76 7.04 -6.32
N ILE A 87 -9.39 8.31 -6.40
CA ILE A 87 -8.01 8.72 -6.70
C ILE A 87 -7.09 8.28 -5.56
N LYS A 88 -7.44 8.59 -4.33
CA LYS A 88 -6.66 8.21 -3.13
C LYS A 88 -6.62 6.69 -2.95
N GLY A 89 -7.73 6.03 -3.20
CA GLY A 89 -7.84 4.58 -3.13
C GLY A 89 -6.91 3.88 -4.11
N ARG A 90 -6.84 4.35 -5.35
CA ARG A 90 -5.91 3.80 -6.35
C ARG A 90 -4.45 3.98 -5.94
N GLN A 91 -4.11 5.13 -5.37
CA GLN A 91 -2.76 5.37 -4.86
C GLN A 91 -2.41 4.38 -3.73
N THR A 92 -3.34 4.11 -2.84
CA THR A 92 -3.11 3.15 -1.75
C THR A 92 -3.02 1.72 -2.24
N LEU A 93 -3.81 1.31 -3.23
CA LEU A 93 -3.71 -0.02 -3.84
C LEU A 93 -2.35 -0.23 -4.49
N LYS A 94 -1.86 0.78 -5.20
CA LYS A 94 -0.57 0.72 -5.88
C LYS A 94 0.58 0.56 -4.88
N ILE A 95 0.59 1.35 -3.81
CA ILE A 95 1.65 1.27 -2.81
C ILE A 95 1.54 0.01 -1.95
N TRP A 96 0.33 -0.51 -1.75
CA TRP A 96 0.11 -1.82 -1.13
C TRP A 96 0.71 -2.93 -2.00
N ALA A 97 0.44 -2.91 -3.30
CA ALA A 97 1.03 -3.87 -4.25
C ALA A 97 2.56 -3.77 -4.26
N GLU A 98 3.12 -2.56 -4.21
CA GLU A 98 4.57 -2.36 -4.12
C GLU A 98 5.15 -2.95 -2.83
N SER A 99 4.48 -2.77 -1.71
CA SER A 99 4.87 -3.37 -0.43
C SER A 99 4.92 -4.90 -0.52
N ASN A 100 3.88 -5.49 -1.12
CA ASN A 100 3.82 -6.93 -1.36
C ASN A 100 4.96 -7.42 -2.26
N ALA A 101 5.27 -6.67 -3.31
CA ALA A 101 6.35 -7.03 -4.23
C ALA A 101 7.71 -7.07 -3.52
N LYS A 102 7.99 -6.10 -2.67
CA LYS A 102 9.23 -6.03 -1.89
C LYS A 102 9.31 -7.16 -0.86
N LEU A 103 8.21 -7.46 -0.17
CA LEU A 103 8.12 -8.58 0.75
C LEU A 103 8.30 -9.92 0.02
N ALA A 104 7.63 -10.11 -1.11
CA ALA A 104 7.74 -11.34 -1.90
C ALA A 104 9.19 -11.57 -2.36
N LYS A 105 9.87 -10.53 -2.82
CA LYS A 105 11.28 -10.60 -3.20
C LYS A 105 12.16 -11.03 -2.02
N LEU A 106 11.91 -10.46 -0.85
CA LEU A 106 12.64 -10.81 0.36
C LEU A 106 12.44 -12.27 0.75
N TYR A 107 11.19 -12.75 0.75
CA TYR A 107 10.89 -14.14 1.08
C TYR A 107 11.43 -15.12 0.03
N LYS A 108 11.43 -14.76 -1.25
CA LYS A 108 12.09 -15.54 -2.31
C LYS A 108 13.59 -15.68 -1.99
N SER A 109 14.25 -14.60 -1.60
CA SER A 109 15.67 -14.60 -1.28
C SER A 109 16.00 -15.45 -0.06
N LYS A 110 15.03 -15.60 0.86
CA LYS A 110 15.14 -16.45 2.04
C LYS A 110 14.72 -17.90 1.79
N ASN A 111 14.42 -18.26 0.55
CA ASN A 111 13.90 -19.57 0.16
C ASN A 111 12.62 -19.95 0.89
N GLN A 112 11.70 -18.98 1.00
CA GLN A 112 10.38 -19.15 1.61
C GLN A 112 9.28 -18.84 0.60
N PRO A 113 9.15 -19.65 -0.48
CA PRO A 113 8.15 -19.40 -1.53
C PRO A 113 6.71 -19.49 -1.01
N GLU A 114 6.46 -20.30 0.02
CA GLU A 114 5.14 -20.43 0.63
C GLU A 114 4.62 -19.11 1.23
N VAL A 115 5.50 -18.19 1.57
CA VAL A 115 5.12 -16.84 2.04
C VAL A 115 5.06 -15.86 0.86
N ALA A 116 5.93 -16.00 -0.13
CA ALA A 116 5.96 -15.14 -1.30
C ALA A 116 4.73 -15.31 -2.20
N VAL A 117 4.26 -16.53 -2.40
CA VAL A 117 3.14 -16.84 -3.31
C VAL A 117 1.85 -16.07 -2.96
N PRO A 118 1.36 -16.10 -1.72
CA PRO A 118 0.16 -15.33 -1.38
C PRO A 118 0.29 -13.82 -1.62
N LEU A 119 1.47 -13.27 -1.40
CA LEU A 119 1.73 -11.85 -1.64
C LEU A 119 1.66 -11.51 -3.14
N LEU A 120 2.20 -12.37 -3.98
CA LEU A 120 2.15 -12.20 -5.45
C LEU A 120 0.71 -12.34 -5.98
N VAL A 121 -0.03 -13.33 -5.51
CA VAL A 121 -1.44 -13.51 -5.88
C VAL A 121 -2.25 -12.28 -5.47
N GLU A 122 -1.99 -11.70 -4.30
CA GLU A 122 -2.67 -10.50 -3.84
C GLU A 122 -2.38 -9.30 -4.75
N ILE A 123 -1.16 -9.14 -5.26
CA ILE A 123 -0.83 -8.08 -6.23
C ILE A 123 -1.74 -8.17 -7.46
N ILE A 124 -1.92 -9.36 -8.00
CA ILE A 124 -2.77 -9.58 -9.18
C ILE A 124 -4.22 -9.19 -8.88
N LYS A 125 -4.72 -9.55 -7.69
CA LYS A 125 -6.07 -9.19 -7.26
C LYS A 125 -6.24 -7.67 -7.09
N LEU A 126 -5.23 -6.99 -6.55
CA LEU A 126 -5.28 -5.55 -6.28
C LEU A 126 -5.18 -4.71 -7.55
N MET A 127 -4.31 -5.11 -8.46
CA MET A 127 -3.91 -4.29 -9.62
C MET A 127 -4.51 -4.76 -10.94
N SER A 128 -5.12 -5.92 -10.97
CA SER A 128 -5.58 -6.69 -12.13
C SER A 128 -4.46 -7.47 -12.84
N ALA A 129 -4.84 -8.54 -13.51
CA ALA A 129 -3.91 -9.43 -14.23
C ALA A 129 -3.24 -8.71 -15.41
N SER A 130 -3.90 -7.75 -16.05
CA SER A 130 -3.39 -7.02 -17.21
C SER A 130 -2.52 -5.81 -16.83
N SER A 131 -2.47 -5.41 -15.58
CA SER A 131 -1.62 -4.31 -15.12
C SER A 131 -0.14 -4.69 -15.19
N PRO A 132 0.78 -3.69 -15.28
CA PRO A 132 2.21 -3.97 -15.20
C PRO A 132 2.60 -4.73 -13.93
N GLU A 133 2.03 -4.33 -12.79
CA GLU A 133 2.28 -4.96 -11.49
C GLU A 133 1.76 -6.41 -11.46
N GLY A 134 0.56 -6.64 -12.00
CA GLY A 134 -0.03 -7.98 -12.08
C GLY A 134 0.77 -8.90 -13.00
N LYS A 135 1.21 -8.40 -14.15
CA LYS A 135 2.05 -9.17 -15.09
C LYS A 135 3.39 -9.54 -14.45
N SER A 136 4.01 -8.60 -13.74
CA SER A 136 5.27 -8.85 -13.03
C SER A 136 5.08 -9.90 -11.94
N ALA A 137 4.03 -9.81 -11.17
CA ALA A 137 3.73 -10.78 -10.11
C ALA A 137 3.46 -12.18 -10.70
N TYR A 138 2.74 -12.25 -11.80
CA TYR A 138 2.49 -13.54 -12.47
C TYR A 138 3.78 -14.16 -13.01
N ASN A 139 4.68 -13.35 -13.57
CA ASN A 139 6.00 -13.84 -13.99
C ASN A 139 6.80 -14.39 -12.82
N ASP A 140 6.71 -13.77 -11.65
CA ASP A 140 7.37 -14.29 -10.45
C ASP A 140 6.79 -15.64 -10.03
N LEU A 141 5.47 -15.84 -10.18
CA LEU A 141 4.82 -17.12 -9.90
C LEU A 141 5.28 -18.22 -10.89
N LEU A 142 5.52 -17.84 -12.15
CA LEU A 142 6.10 -18.74 -13.16
C LEU A 142 7.54 -19.13 -12.79
N GLU A 143 8.36 -18.16 -12.40
CA GLU A 143 9.75 -18.41 -11.99
C GLU A 143 9.83 -19.33 -10.76
N LEU A 144 8.88 -19.20 -9.84
CA LEU A 144 8.78 -20.07 -8.67
C LEU A 144 8.29 -21.48 -9.01
N GLY A 145 7.76 -21.68 -10.21
CA GLY A 145 7.15 -22.95 -10.59
C GLY A 145 5.78 -23.19 -9.98
N PHE A 146 5.16 -22.16 -9.38
CA PHE A 146 3.82 -22.26 -8.82
C PHE A 146 2.75 -22.37 -9.90
N VAL A 147 2.99 -21.74 -11.06
CA VAL A 147 2.17 -21.83 -12.26
C VAL A 147 3.05 -22.20 -13.46
N GLU A 148 2.45 -22.75 -14.50
CA GLU A 148 3.19 -23.21 -15.69
C GLU A 148 2.76 -22.50 -16.97
N THR A 149 1.54 -21.96 -17.00
CA THR A 149 0.98 -21.35 -18.22
C THR A 149 1.37 -19.89 -18.31
N GLN A 150 2.01 -19.51 -19.41
CA GLN A 150 2.35 -18.12 -19.65
C GLN A 150 1.11 -17.30 -19.98
N TYR A 151 1.06 -16.08 -19.45
CA TYR A 151 0.02 -15.11 -19.77
C TYR A 151 0.45 -14.30 -20.99
N LYS A 152 -0.28 -14.46 -22.09
CA LYS A 152 -0.06 -13.71 -23.32
C LYS A 152 -1.07 -12.55 -23.38
N GLY A 153 -1.02 -11.66 -22.43
CA GLY A 153 -1.93 -10.52 -22.35
C GLY A 153 -1.91 -9.70 -23.64
N ILE A 154 -3.10 -9.36 -24.08
CA ILE A 154 -3.33 -8.50 -25.26
C ILE A 154 -3.13 -7.04 -24.87
#